data_9383a768e080fa558d6341c4062621da
#
_entry.id   9383a768e080fa558d6341c4062621da
#
_cell.length_a   1.000
_cell.length_b   1.000
_cell.length_c   1.000
_cell.angle_alpha   90.00
_cell.angle_beta   90.00
_cell.angle_gamma   90.00
#
_symmetry.space_group_name_H-M   'P 1'
#
loop_
_entity.id
_entity.type
_entity.pdbx_description
1 polymer ?
#
loop_
_entity_poly.entity_id
_entity_poly.type
_entity_poly.pdbx_seq_one_letter_code
_entity_poly.pdbx_strand_id
1 'polypeptide(L)'
;MNRNVVQSENTFNEYNLNQDDNYDWYTSLGVIRARTCDEPPLIIKIDIALGYEKGDEQTKTEIDLRSIEIKDFLRKYFSKKSKSEITDKNEDFFMLEIKNFINDNILSNSKITEVKFLQKDIEN
;
A
#
# COMPACT_ATOMS: atom_id res chain seq x y z
N MET A 1 16.30 0.96 20.35
CA MET A 1 15.85 0.98 19.95
C MET A 1 15.52 0.79 19.56
N ASN A 2 15.41 0.63 20.11
CA ASN A 2 14.84 0.51 19.61
C ASN A 2 14.33 0.35 19.44
N ARG A 3 14.03 0.34 19.96
CA ARG A 3 13.24 0.33 19.69
C ARG A 3 12.50 -0.01 19.63
N ASN A 4 12.14 0.03 20.26
CA ASN A 4 11.28 -0.09 19.96
C ASN A 4 10.55 -0.36 19.86
N VAL A 5 10.28 -0.48 20.43
CA VAL A 5 9.54 -0.53 20.10
C VAL A 5 8.81 -0.65 20.00
N VAL A 6 8.51 -0.69 20.59
CA VAL A 6 7.80 -0.61 20.26
C VAL A 6 7.26 -0.69 20.21
N GLN A 7 6.98 -0.66 20.73
CA GLN A 7 6.39 -0.50 20.47
C GLN A 7 5.67 -0.62 20.12
N SER A 8 5.42 -0.71 20.71
CA SER A 8 4.73 -0.58 20.22
C SER A 8 4.12 -0.65 19.63
N GLU A 9 3.71 -0.61 19.84
CA GLU A 9 3.13 -0.41 19.16
C GLU A 9 2.86 -0.31 18.36
N ASN A 10 2.58 -0.26 18.41
CA ASN A 10 2.28 -0.03 17.42
C ASN A 10 2.57 -0.26 16.84
N THR A 11 2.83 -0.51 16.91
CA THR A 11 3.30 -0.67 16.37
C THR A 11 3.53 -1.34 15.71
N PHE A 12 3.67 -1.13 15.86
CA PHE A 12 3.57 -2.39 15.20
C PHE A 12 4.28 -2.47 13.85
N ASN A 13 3.64 -2.46 12.73
CA ASN A 13 4.26 -2.69 11.42
C ASN A 13 5.19 -1.60 10.96
N GLU A 14 5.13 -0.45 11.55
CA GLU A 14 5.97 0.66 11.18
C GLU A 14 7.45 0.36 11.34
N TYR A 15 7.80 -0.45 12.33
CA TYR A 15 9.21 -0.75 12.51
C TYR A 15 9.80 -1.53 11.35
N ASN A 16 8.99 -2.26 10.61
CA ASN A 16 9.46 -3.01 9.45
C ASN A 16 9.88 -2.06 8.32
N LEU A 17 9.22 -0.92 8.20
CA LEU A 17 9.57 0.07 7.20
C LEU A 17 10.93 0.71 7.47
N ASN A 18 11.29 0.80 8.74
CA ASN A 18 12.52 1.45 9.16
C ASN A 18 13.74 0.56 9.07
N GLN A 19 13.57 -0.71 8.74
CA GLN A 19 14.68 -1.64 8.67
C GLN A 19 15.46 -1.59 7.38
N ASP A 20 14.88 -1.00 6.33
CA ASP A 20 15.57 -0.89 5.06
C ASP A 20 16.02 0.55 4.85
N ASP A 21 17.33 0.77 5.04
CA ASP A 21 17.91 2.10 4.93
C ASP A 21 18.03 2.58 3.48
N ASN A 22 17.72 1.74 2.50
CA ASN A 22 17.85 2.10 1.09
C ASN A 22 16.59 2.77 0.56
N TYR A 23 15.50 2.75 1.32
CA TYR A 23 14.22 3.27 0.85
C TYR A 23 13.68 4.35 1.78
N ASP A 24 13.00 5.29 1.18
CA ASP A 24 12.06 6.15 1.90
C ASP A 24 10.65 5.59 1.65
N TRP A 25 9.73 5.92 2.54
CA TRP A 25 8.38 5.36 2.47
C TRP A 25 7.33 6.48 2.47
N TYR A 26 6.44 6.42 1.50
CA TYR A 26 5.28 7.31 1.45
C TYR A 26 4.13 6.60 2.17
N THR A 27 3.69 7.17 3.28
CA THR A 27 2.68 6.54 4.14
C THR A 27 1.42 7.39 4.29
N SER A 28 1.27 8.42 3.47
CA SER A 28 0.22 9.41 3.63
C SER A 28 -1.00 9.17 2.75
N LEU A 29 -1.12 7.99 2.11
CA LEU A 29 -2.33 7.68 1.35
C LEU A 29 -3.53 7.55 2.27
N GLY A 30 -3.34 6.95 3.45
CA GLY A 30 -4.42 6.74 4.40
C GLY A 30 -5.24 5.50 4.10
N VAL A 31 -6.24 5.27 4.93
CA VAL A 31 -7.10 4.08 4.80
C VAL A 31 -8.07 4.27 3.65
N ILE A 32 -8.13 3.27 2.78
CA ILE A 32 -9.01 3.23 1.63
C ILE A 32 -10.03 2.13 1.88
N ARG A 33 -11.30 2.42 1.61
CA ARG A 33 -12.38 1.44 1.74
C ARG A 33 -12.83 1.03 0.35
N ALA A 34 -12.98 -0.26 0.14
CA ALA A 34 -13.47 -0.79 -1.13
C ALA A 34 -14.47 -1.90 -0.86
N ARG A 35 -15.30 -2.19 -1.86
CA ARG A 35 -16.24 -3.31 -1.79
C ARG A 35 -15.65 -4.47 -2.56
N THR A 36 -15.70 -5.65 -1.96
CA THR A 36 -15.26 -6.87 -2.66
C THR A 36 -16.28 -7.26 -3.73
N CYS A 37 -15.90 -8.19 -4.59
CA CYS A 37 -16.82 -8.70 -5.62
C CYS A 37 -17.71 -9.83 -5.10
N ASP A 38 -17.71 -10.09 -3.81
CA ASP A 38 -18.59 -11.09 -3.20
C ASP A 38 -20.06 -10.68 -3.30
N GLU A 39 -20.94 -11.65 -3.18
CA GLU A 39 -22.39 -11.43 -3.21
C GLU A 39 -22.99 -11.96 -1.93
N PRO A 40 -23.40 -11.09 -0.98
CA PRO A 40 -23.29 -9.63 -1.04
C PRO A 40 -21.87 -9.13 -0.85
N PRO A 41 -21.57 -7.91 -1.31
CA PRO A 41 -20.21 -7.38 -1.16
C PRO A 41 -19.80 -7.19 0.30
N LEU A 42 -18.51 -7.37 0.54
CA LEU A 42 -17.92 -7.08 1.85
C LEU A 42 -17.09 -5.81 1.74
N ILE A 43 -16.82 -5.17 2.85
CA ILE A 43 -15.98 -3.96 2.89
C ILE A 43 -14.57 -4.38 3.24
N ILE A 44 -13.60 -3.96 2.44
CA ILE A 44 -12.19 -4.12 2.77
C ILE A 44 -11.59 -2.75 3.05
N LYS A 45 -10.82 -2.67 4.13
CA LYS A 45 -10.06 -1.48 4.50
C LYS A 45 -8.59 -1.75 4.22
N ILE A 46 -7.97 -0.86 3.46
CA ILE A 46 -6.60 -1.03 3.03
C ILE A 46 -5.83 0.25 3.28
N ASP A 47 -4.62 0.11 3.81
CA ASP A 47 -3.67 1.20 3.88
C ASP A 47 -2.33 0.64 3.41
N ILE A 48 -1.70 1.30 2.45
CA ILE A 48 -0.42 0.83 1.92
C ILE A 48 0.63 1.92 2.03
N ALA A 49 1.87 1.47 2.12
CA ALA A 49 3.04 2.33 2.06
C ALA A 49 3.75 2.07 0.73
N LEU A 50 4.23 3.12 0.11
CA LEU A 50 4.94 3.05 -1.16
C LEU A 50 6.41 3.37 -0.91
N GLY A 51 7.28 2.40 -1.18
CA GLY A 51 8.72 2.57 -1.01
C GLY A 51 9.37 3.09 -2.28
N TYR A 52 10.32 3.98 -2.14
CA TYR A 52 11.05 4.55 -3.27
C TYR A 52 12.49 4.80 -2.85
N GLU A 53 13.33 5.12 -3.81
CA GLU A 53 14.75 5.32 -3.56
C GLU A 53 14.97 6.44 -2.56
N LYS A 54 15.82 6.19 -1.57
CA LYS A 54 16.08 7.13 -0.49
C LYS A 54 16.60 8.44 -1.06
N GLY A 55 15.98 9.54 -0.59
CA GLY A 55 16.37 10.89 -1.01
C GLY A 55 15.74 11.35 -2.32
N ASP A 56 14.93 10.51 -2.97
CA ASP A 56 14.32 10.85 -4.24
C ASP A 56 13.07 11.70 -4.03
N GLU A 57 13.27 13.01 -3.88
CA GLU A 57 12.19 13.94 -3.62
C GLU A 57 11.25 14.09 -4.83
N GLN A 58 11.75 13.85 -6.04
CA GLN A 58 10.93 13.91 -7.23
C GLN A 58 9.84 12.83 -7.18
N THR A 59 10.21 11.62 -6.78
CA THR A 59 9.25 10.53 -6.64
C THR A 59 8.23 10.84 -5.56
N LYS A 60 8.68 11.34 -4.42
CA LYS A 60 7.75 11.73 -3.34
C LYS A 60 6.74 12.75 -3.83
N THR A 61 7.21 13.76 -4.54
CA THR A 61 6.36 14.82 -5.07
C THR A 61 5.35 14.26 -6.07
N GLU A 62 5.80 13.39 -6.97
CA GLU A 62 4.88 12.82 -7.95
C GLU A 62 3.83 11.94 -7.30
N ILE A 63 4.20 11.13 -6.32
CA ILE A 63 3.22 10.32 -5.57
C ILE A 63 2.16 11.23 -4.95
N ASP A 64 2.61 12.32 -4.33
CA ASP A 64 1.70 13.28 -3.70
C ASP A 64 0.72 13.87 -4.71
N LEU A 65 1.23 14.28 -5.85
CA LEU A 65 0.41 14.88 -6.91
C LEU A 65 -0.58 13.87 -7.50
N ARG A 66 -0.23 12.60 -7.49
CA ARG A 66 -1.06 11.53 -8.06
C ARG A 66 -1.80 10.71 -7.01
N SER A 67 -1.86 11.19 -5.79
CA SER A 67 -2.42 10.40 -4.68
C SER A 67 -3.88 10.04 -4.91
N ILE A 68 -4.67 10.93 -5.49
CA ILE A 68 -6.08 10.65 -5.77
C ILE A 68 -6.21 9.53 -6.81
N GLU A 69 -5.39 9.58 -7.85
CA GLU A 69 -5.40 8.54 -8.88
C GLU A 69 -4.98 7.18 -8.31
N ILE A 70 -3.98 7.18 -7.42
CA ILE A 70 -3.53 5.95 -6.76
C ILE A 70 -4.64 5.35 -5.91
N LYS A 71 -5.32 6.19 -5.11
CA LYS A 71 -6.43 5.71 -4.28
C LYS A 71 -7.57 5.15 -5.14
N ASP A 72 -7.88 5.83 -6.23
CA ASP A 72 -8.94 5.40 -7.15
C ASP A 72 -8.61 4.04 -7.76
N PHE A 73 -7.37 3.89 -8.20
CA PHE A 73 -6.89 2.62 -8.71
C PHE A 73 -7.04 1.51 -7.67
N LEU A 74 -6.63 1.78 -6.43
CA LEU A 74 -6.69 0.76 -5.36
C LEU A 74 -8.12 0.33 -5.08
N ARG A 75 -9.07 1.28 -5.05
CA ARG A 75 -10.49 0.92 -4.88
C ARG A 75 -10.97 -0.01 -5.99
N LYS A 76 -10.64 0.33 -7.22
CA LYS A 76 -11.03 -0.49 -8.37
C LYS A 76 -10.35 -1.85 -8.36
N TYR A 77 -9.09 -1.87 -8.00
CA TYR A 77 -8.31 -3.10 -7.95
C TYR A 77 -8.96 -4.09 -6.96
N PHE A 78 -9.24 -3.63 -5.75
CA PHE A 78 -9.81 -4.51 -4.74
C PHE A 78 -11.29 -4.80 -4.95
N SER A 79 -12.00 -3.95 -5.70
CA SER A 79 -13.40 -4.23 -6.02
C SER A 79 -13.58 -5.44 -6.92
N LYS A 80 -12.51 -5.89 -7.54
CA LYS A 80 -12.52 -7.07 -8.41
C LYS A 80 -12.07 -8.32 -7.68
N LYS A 81 -11.75 -8.23 -6.41
CA LYS A 81 -11.26 -9.35 -5.62
C LYS A 81 -12.34 -9.85 -4.67
N SER A 82 -12.37 -11.16 -4.45
CA SER A 82 -13.26 -11.77 -3.47
C SER A 82 -12.53 -11.95 -2.15
N LYS A 83 -13.31 -12.17 -1.09
CA LYS A 83 -12.74 -12.49 0.23
C LYS A 83 -11.78 -13.68 0.16
N SER A 84 -12.13 -14.69 -0.63
CA SER A 84 -11.30 -15.89 -0.73
C SER A 84 -9.96 -15.62 -1.40
N GLU A 85 -9.87 -14.57 -2.23
CA GLU A 85 -8.62 -14.17 -2.86
C GLU A 85 -7.76 -13.29 -1.95
N ILE A 86 -8.41 -12.53 -1.06
CA ILE A 86 -7.71 -11.56 -0.20
C ILE A 86 -7.18 -12.28 1.04
N THR A 87 -6.10 -13.01 0.85
CA THR A 87 -5.46 -13.81 1.89
C THR A 87 -3.99 -13.43 1.97
N ASP A 88 -3.37 -13.77 3.09
CA ASP A 88 -1.94 -13.52 3.28
C ASP A 88 -1.09 -14.27 2.24
N LYS A 89 -1.60 -15.40 1.78
CA LYS A 89 -0.91 -16.20 0.76
C LYS A 89 -0.74 -15.44 -0.54
N ASN A 90 -1.70 -14.59 -0.90
CA ASN A 90 -1.69 -13.85 -2.16
C ASN A 90 -1.10 -12.44 -2.01
N GLU A 91 -0.67 -12.06 -0.83
CA GLU A 91 -0.27 -10.69 -0.53
C GLU A 91 0.91 -10.24 -1.37
N ASP A 92 1.93 -11.09 -1.52
CA ASP A 92 3.10 -10.74 -2.33
C ASP A 92 2.71 -10.48 -3.78
N PHE A 93 1.79 -11.28 -4.31
CA PHE A 93 1.31 -11.11 -5.66
C PHE A 93 0.57 -9.79 -5.82
N PHE A 94 -0.29 -9.45 -4.86
CA PHE A 94 -1.01 -8.17 -4.90
C PHE A 94 -0.04 -7.00 -4.84
N MET A 95 0.96 -7.08 -3.99
CA MET A 95 1.96 -6.00 -3.87
C MET A 95 2.70 -5.80 -5.18
N LEU A 96 3.05 -6.89 -5.85
CA LEU A 96 3.73 -6.81 -7.13
C LEU A 96 2.83 -6.19 -8.21
N GLU A 97 1.58 -6.63 -8.30
CA GLU A 97 0.64 -6.08 -9.28
C GLU A 97 0.39 -4.59 -9.05
N ILE A 98 0.20 -4.21 -7.78
CA ILE A 98 -0.04 -2.82 -7.43
C ILE A 98 1.17 -1.95 -7.80
N LYS A 99 2.37 -2.41 -7.46
CA LYS A 99 3.60 -1.69 -7.81
C LYS A 99 3.70 -1.50 -9.32
N ASN A 100 3.51 -2.57 -10.07
CA ASN A 100 3.66 -2.50 -11.52
C ASN A 100 2.63 -1.57 -12.15
N PHE A 101 1.38 -1.62 -11.69
CA PHE A 101 0.35 -0.75 -12.23
C PHE A 101 0.67 0.73 -11.96
N ILE A 102 1.06 1.04 -10.73
CA ILE A 102 1.39 2.42 -10.37
C ILE A 102 2.54 2.93 -11.23
N ASN A 103 3.58 2.12 -11.40
CA ASN A 103 4.74 2.51 -12.19
C ASN A 103 4.43 2.63 -13.68
N ASP A 104 3.58 1.76 -14.20
CA ASP A 104 3.34 1.71 -15.64
C ASP A 104 2.25 2.67 -16.08
N ASN A 105 1.30 3.02 -15.20
CA ASN A 105 0.10 3.73 -15.61
C ASN A 105 -0.16 5.05 -14.88
N ILE A 106 0.45 5.26 -13.73
CA ILE A 106 0.17 6.45 -12.94
C ILE A 106 1.36 7.38 -12.87
N LEU A 107 2.54 6.87 -12.47
CA LEU A 107 3.74 7.68 -12.38
C LEU A 107 4.38 7.81 -13.76
N SER A 108 4.77 9.05 -14.10
CA SER A 108 5.34 9.33 -15.42
C SER A 108 6.86 9.46 -15.39
N ASN A 109 7.39 10.10 -14.35
CA ASN A 109 8.80 10.44 -14.27
C ASN A 109 9.53 9.77 -13.13
N SER A 110 8.85 8.89 -12.42
CA SER A 110 9.34 8.29 -11.17
C SER A 110 8.89 6.84 -11.11
N LYS A 111 9.50 6.11 -10.18
CA LYS A 111 9.08 4.73 -9.93
C LYS A 111 9.16 4.42 -8.45
N ILE A 112 8.19 3.63 -7.97
CA ILE A 112 8.28 3.04 -6.64
C ILE A 112 8.98 1.70 -6.76
N THR A 113 9.62 1.27 -5.67
CA THR A 113 10.39 0.03 -5.62
C THR A 113 9.71 -1.06 -4.81
N GLU A 114 8.85 -0.66 -3.86
CA GLU A 114 8.20 -1.58 -2.94
C GLU A 114 6.80 -1.11 -2.62
N VAL A 115 5.94 -2.07 -2.29
CA VAL A 115 4.62 -1.80 -1.71
C VAL A 115 4.51 -2.65 -0.45
N LYS A 116 4.01 -2.08 0.63
CA LYS A 116 3.75 -2.80 1.87
C LYS A 116 2.34 -2.49 2.34
N PHE A 117 1.64 -3.50 2.87
CA PHE A 117 0.36 -3.27 3.52
C PHE A 117 0.59 -2.83 4.96
N LEU A 118 0.04 -1.67 5.30
CA LEU A 118 0.00 -1.20 6.69
C LEU A 118 -1.27 -1.70 7.37
N GLN A 119 -2.34 -1.88 6.60
CA GLN A 119 -3.61 -2.40 7.08
C GLN A 119 -4.29 -3.15 5.93
N LYS A 120 -4.91 -4.29 6.27
CA LYS A 120 -5.68 -5.06 5.28
C LYS A 120 -6.73 -5.84 6.07
N ASP A 121 -7.93 -5.27 6.21
CA ASP A 121 -9.01 -5.84 7.02
C ASP A 121 -10.28 -5.96 6.21
N ILE A 122 -10.97 -7.09 6.35
CA ILE A 122 -12.28 -7.28 5.76
C ILE A 122 -13.31 -7.21 6.86
N GLU A 123 -14.29 -6.32 6.68
CA GLU A 123 -15.43 -6.20 7.60
C GLU A 123 -16.53 -7.16 7.16
N ASN A 124 -17.08 -7.87 8.13
CA ASN A 124 -18.22 -8.76 7.87
C ASN A 124 -19.54 -8.08 8.15
#